data_f76dbeb6383f9ea1e6281d4b7f9f7cef
#
_entry.id   f76dbeb6383f9ea1e6281d4b7f9f7cef
#
_cell.length_a   1.000
_cell.length_b   1.000
_cell.length_c   1.000
_cell.angle_alpha   90.00
_cell.angle_beta   90.00
_cell.angle_gamma   90.00
#
_symmetry.space_group_name_H-M   'P 1'
#
loop_
_entity.id
_entity.type
_entity.pdbx_description
1 polymer ?
#
loop_
_entity_poly.entity_id
_entity_poly.type
_entity_poly.pdbx_seq_one_letter_code
_entity_poly.pdbx_strand_id
1 'polypeptide(L)'
;MKPGIDPEILLRVVGNDPDMAHEVVQDFVPAAQSGIAEIRAAIEGDDAGQVVVACHKLKGSASLVGAHQLTALCARLETAGEADDWPAIHRLAPQLEGLMCDIETSAEAFLRSQTL
;
A
#
# COMPACT_ATOMS: atom_id res chain seq x y z
N MET A 1 -14.64 -5.70 -2.69
CA MET A 1 -13.27 -5.57 -2.17
C MET A 1 -13.28 -4.54 -1.03
N LYS A 2 -12.77 -4.91 0.14
CA LYS A 2 -12.74 -4.01 1.30
C LYS A 2 -11.69 -2.93 1.11
N PRO A 3 -12.01 -1.66 1.44
CA PRO A 3 -10.99 -0.63 1.46
C PRO A 3 -10.05 -0.85 2.66
N GLY A 4 -8.79 -0.51 2.50
CA GLY A 4 -7.79 -0.65 3.54
C GLY A 4 -7.23 -2.06 3.65
N ILE A 5 -6.86 -2.47 4.87
CA ILE A 5 -6.29 -3.81 5.10
C ILE A 5 -7.40 -4.86 5.21
N ASP A 6 -7.02 -6.13 4.98
CA ASP A 6 -7.91 -7.27 5.14
C ASP A 6 -7.36 -8.18 6.24
N PRO A 7 -7.95 -8.15 7.45
CA PRO A 7 -7.44 -8.94 8.57
C PRO A 7 -7.42 -10.45 8.31
N GLU A 8 -8.34 -10.94 7.50
CA GLU A 8 -8.40 -12.37 7.18
C GLU A 8 -7.17 -12.82 6.39
N ILE A 9 -6.77 -12.04 5.39
CA ILE A 9 -5.57 -12.31 4.61
C ILE A 9 -4.33 -12.20 5.50
N LEU A 10 -4.26 -11.12 6.29
CA LEU A 10 -3.15 -10.88 7.21
C LEU A 10 -2.96 -12.06 8.17
N LEU A 11 -4.03 -12.54 8.78
CA LEU A 11 -3.95 -13.64 9.74
C LEU A 11 -3.46 -14.91 9.07
N ARG A 12 -3.84 -15.18 7.83
CA ARG A 12 -3.31 -16.34 7.09
C ARG A 12 -1.80 -16.23 6.86
N VAL A 13 -1.33 -15.02 6.53
CA VAL A 13 0.09 -14.78 6.26
C VAL A 13 0.93 -15.04 7.51
N VAL A 14 0.44 -14.66 8.69
CA VAL A 14 1.18 -14.81 9.96
C VAL A 14 0.81 -16.07 10.73
N GLY A 15 0.15 -17.04 10.08
CA GLY A 15 -0.18 -18.31 10.71
C GLY A 15 -1.18 -18.19 11.85
N ASN A 16 -2.12 -17.27 11.75
CA ASN A 16 -3.15 -17.00 12.76
C ASN A 16 -2.60 -16.54 14.12
N ASP A 17 -1.41 -15.95 14.13
CA ASP A 17 -0.79 -15.40 15.33
C ASP A 17 -1.23 -13.93 15.49
N PRO A 18 -2.10 -13.61 16.48
CA PRO A 18 -2.61 -12.24 16.66
C PRO A 18 -1.53 -11.25 17.03
N ASP A 19 -0.52 -11.64 17.79
CA ASP A 19 0.57 -10.76 18.21
C ASP A 19 1.42 -10.36 17.00
N MET A 20 1.73 -11.33 16.14
CA MET A 20 2.48 -11.06 14.93
C MET A 20 1.66 -10.19 13.96
N ALA A 21 0.35 -10.44 13.84
CA ALA A 21 -0.54 -9.62 13.03
C ALA A 21 -0.54 -8.17 13.50
N HIS A 22 -0.58 -7.95 14.82
CA HIS A 22 -0.53 -6.62 15.41
C HIS A 22 0.77 -5.89 15.03
N GLU A 23 1.92 -6.56 15.17
CA GLU A 23 3.22 -5.99 14.81
C GLU A 23 3.30 -5.64 13.32
N VAL A 24 2.82 -6.54 12.46
CA VAL A 24 2.84 -6.32 11.01
C VAL A 24 2.05 -5.06 10.65
N VAL A 25 0.86 -4.88 11.24
CA VAL A 25 0.04 -3.70 10.96
C VAL A 25 0.71 -2.43 11.49
N GLN A 26 1.27 -2.48 12.70
CA GLN A 26 1.98 -1.32 13.27
C GLN A 26 3.15 -0.88 12.40
N ASP A 27 3.87 -1.83 11.81
CA ASP A 27 5.01 -1.53 10.95
C ASP A 27 4.56 -1.12 9.55
N PHE A 28 3.46 -1.69 9.07
CA PHE A 28 2.98 -1.44 7.71
C PHE A 28 2.55 0.00 7.49
N VAL A 29 1.84 0.62 8.44
CA VAL A 29 1.28 1.97 8.25
C VAL A 29 2.38 2.99 7.94
N PRO A 30 3.44 3.14 8.79
CA PRO A 30 4.51 4.08 8.45
C PRO A 30 5.29 3.69 7.19
N ALA A 31 5.46 2.39 6.94
CA ALA A 31 6.13 1.93 5.73
C ALA A 31 5.33 2.29 4.47
N ALA A 32 4.00 2.18 4.53
CA ALA A 32 3.13 2.57 3.42
C ALA A 32 3.17 4.08 3.18
N GLN A 33 3.16 4.87 4.26
CA GLN A 33 3.28 6.34 4.15
C GLN A 33 4.59 6.72 3.46
N SER A 34 5.70 6.10 3.87
CA SER A 34 7.01 6.33 3.25
C SER A 34 7.04 5.87 1.79
N GLY A 35 6.43 4.72 1.50
CA GLY A 35 6.34 4.19 0.14
C GLY A 35 5.58 5.12 -0.80
N ILE A 36 4.48 5.68 -0.33
CA ILE A 36 3.70 6.65 -1.11
C ILE A 36 4.50 7.93 -1.34
N ALA A 37 5.23 8.40 -0.32
CA ALA A 37 6.10 9.57 -0.45
C ALA A 37 7.20 9.33 -1.50
N GLU A 38 7.78 8.13 -1.53
CA GLU A 38 8.78 7.75 -2.53
C GLU A 38 8.20 7.77 -3.95
N ILE A 39 6.96 7.26 -4.11
CA ILE A 39 6.29 7.28 -5.41
C ILE A 39 6.07 8.72 -5.88
N ARG A 40 5.61 9.58 -4.99
CA ARG A 40 5.38 11.00 -5.30
C ARG A 40 6.67 11.71 -5.68
N ALA A 41 7.75 11.46 -4.95
CA ALA A 41 9.05 12.05 -5.24
C ALA A 41 9.54 11.64 -6.63
N ALA A 42 9.33 10.36 -6.99
CA ALA A 42 9.71 9.85 -8.31
C ALA A 42 8.90 10.52 -9.42
N ILE A 43 7.61 10.75 -9.18
CA ILE A 43 6.74 11.44 -10.15
C ILE A 43 7.16 12.90 -10.31
N GLU A 44 7.43 13.59 -9.21
CA GLU A 44 7.89 14.98 -9.23
C GLU A 44 9.24 15.13 -9.96
N GLY A 45 10.10 14.11 -9.85
CA GLY A 45 11.39 14.08 -10.50
C GLY A 45 11.35 13.56 -11.94
N ASP A 46 10.17 13.29 -12.49
CA ASP A 46 9.98 12.73 -13.83
C ASP A 46 10.83 11.48 -14.07
N ASP A 47 10.94 10.63 -13.04
CA ASP A 47 11.76 9.41 -13.08
C ASP A 47 10.85 8.17 -13.13
N ALA A 48 10.50 7.74 -14.35
CA ALA A 48 9.62 6.59 -14.56
C ALA A 48 10.21 5.30 -14.01
N GLY A 49 11.51 5.12 -14.12
CA GLY A 49 12.18 3.94 -13.56
C GLY A 49 12.04 3.85 -12.06
N GLN A 50 12.15 4.99 -11.36
CA GLN A 50 12.00 5.04 -9.91
C GLN A 50 10.54 4.87 -9.51
N VAL A 51 9.59 5.32 -10.33
CA VAL A 51 8.15 5.03 -10.10
C VAL A 51 7.94 3.51 -10.08
N VAL A 52 8.51 2.80 -11.04
CA VAL A 52 8.41 1.32 -11.11
C VAL A 52 8.97 0.69 -9.83
N VAL A 53 10.17 1.09 -9.41
CA VAL A 53 10.84 0.52 -8.23
C VAL A 53 10.00 0.76 -6.96
N ALA A 54 9.56 1.98 -6.75
CA ALA A 54 8.80 2.35 -5.55
C ALA A 54 7.45 1.65 -5.51
N CYS A 55 6.76 1.57 -6.64
CA CYS A 55 5.46 0.88 -6.72
C CYS A 55 5.59 -0.62 -6.51
N HIS A 56 6.62 -1.24 -7.08
CA HIS A 56 6.85 -2.67 -6.90
C HIS A 56 7.07 -3.02 -5.43
N LYS A 57 7.89 -2.22 -4.75
CA LYS A 57 8.19 -2.40 -3.32
C LYS A 57 6.93 -2.29 -2.46
N LEU A 58 6.14 -1.24 -2.67
CA LEU A 58 4.91 -1.02 -1.90
C LEU A 58 3.86 -2.09 -2.21
N LYS A 59 3.78 -2.53 -3.45
CA LYS A 59 2.85 -3.59 -3.86
C LYS A 59 3.09 -4.87 -3.04
N GLY A 60 4.36 -5.24 -2.85
CA GLY A 60 4.71 -6.41 -2.06
C GLY A 60 4.24 -6.32 -0.62
N SER A 61 4.50 -5.19 0.04
CA SER A 61 4.07 -4.96 1.42
C SER A 61 2.55 -4.91 1.54
N ALA A 62 1.88 -4.23 0.61
CA ALA A 62 0.43 -4.08 0.62
C ALA A 62 -0.28 -5.43 0.49
N SER A 63 0.26 -6.35 -0.31
CA SER A 63 -0.35 -7.66 -0.51
C SER A 63 -0.33 -8.50 0.78
N LEU A 64 0.67 -8.33 1.62
CA LEU A 64 0.79 -9.09 2.88
C LEU A 64 -0.31 -8.76 3.88
N VAL A 65 -0.79 -7.53 3.88
CA VAL A 65 -1.85 -7.10 4.79
C VAL A 65 -3.23 -7.11 4.12
N GLY A 66 -3.31 -7.63 2.91
CA GLY A 66 -4.57 -7.70 2.18
C GLY A 66 -5.10 -6.35 1.73
N ALA A 67 -4.22 -5.36 1.54
CA ALA A 67 -4.60 -4.04 1.04
C ALA A 67 -4.80 -4.11 -0.48
N HIS A 68 -5.88 -4.76 -0.90
CA HIS A 68 -6.13 -5.12 -2.31
C HIS A 68 -6.17 -3.93 -3.24
N GLN A 69 -6.83 -2.85 -2.83
CA GLN A 69 -6.96 -1.66 -3.67
C GLN A 69 -5.62 -0.97 -3.87
N LEU A 70 -4.81 -0.88 -2.81
CA LEU A 70 -3.46 -0.30 -2.93
C LEU A 70 -2.56 -1.20 -3.77
N THR A 71 -2.63 -2.52 -3.57
CA THR A 71 -1.88 -3.48 -4.38
C THR A 71 -2.20 -3.31 -5.87
N ALA A 72 -3.50 -3.22 -6.21
CA ALA A 72 -3.94 -3.05 -7.59
C ALA A 72 -3.48 -1.71 -8.17
N LEU A 73 -3.58 -0.64 -7.41
CA LEU A 73 -3.15 0.69 -7.87
C LEU A 73 -1.64 0.71 -8.12
N CYS A 74 -0.85 0.13 -7.21
CA CYS A 74 0.60 0.04 -7.39
C CYS A 74 0.96 -0.76 -8.64
N ALA A 75 0.25 -1.86 -8.92
CA ALA A 75 0.47 -2.65 -10.13
C ALA A 75 0.20 -1.83 -11.40
N ARG A 76 -0.86 -1.03 -11.40
CA ARG A 76 -1.21 -0.18 -12.53
C ARG A 76 -0.19 0.95 -12.73
N LEU A 77 0.26 1.56 -11.63
CA LEU A 77 1.31 2.60 -11.70
C LEU A 77 2.64 2.00 -12.17
N GLU A 78 2.96 0.80 -11.71
CA GLU A 78 4.16 0.09 -12.15
C GLU A 78 4.13 -0.15 -13.67
N THR A 79 3.01 -0.65 -14.19
CA THR A 79 2.82 -0.86 -15.63
C THR A 79 2.95 0.44 -16.41
N ALA A 80 2.33 1.52 -15.91
CA ALA A 80 2.41 2.82 -16.55
C ALA A 80 3.85 3.36 -16.55
N GLY A 81 4.58 3.14 -15.45
CA GLY A 81 5.99 3.53 -15.36
C GLY A 81 6.87 2.77 -16.34
N GLU A 82 6.65 1.48 -16.49
CA GLU A 82 7.38 0.64 -17.45
C GLU A 82 7.14 1.09 -18.88
N ALA A 83 5.94 1.58 -19.18
CA ALA A 83 5.57 2.08 -20.53
C ALA A 83 5.90 3.56 -20.72
N ASP A 84 6.46 4.22 -19.70
CA ASP A 84 6.74 5.66 -19.74
C ASP A 84 5.46 6.46 -20.04
N ASP A 85 4.34 5.97 -19.54
CA ASP A 85 3.00 6.51 -19.79
C ASP A 85 2.65 7.55 -18.72
N TRP A 86 3.18 8.76 -18.86
CA TRP A 86 2.98 9.84 -17.90
C TRP A 86 1.52 10.28 -17.76
N PRO A 87 0.73 10.35 -18.83
CA PRO A 87 -0.70 10.64 -18.65
C PRO A 87 -1.40 9.64 -17.70
N ALA A 88 -1.10 8.35 -17.83
CA ALA A 88 -1.66 7.34 -16.93
C ALA A 88 -1.15 7.50 -15.50
N ILE A 89 0.15 7.78 -15.33
CA ILE A 89 0.74 8.01 -14.01
C ILE A 89 0.03 9.17 -13.30
N HIS A 90 -0.14 10.30 -14.00
CA HIS A 90 -0.79 11.48 -13.43
C HIS A 90 -2.28 11.27 -13.14
N ARG A 91 -2.94 10.39 -13.90
CA ARG A 91 -4.34 10.05 -13.66
C ARG A 91 -4.51 9.15 -12.44
N LEU A 92 -3.58 8.21 -12.23
CA LEU A 92 -3.67 7.20 -11.18
C LEU A 92 -3.15 7.67 -9.82
N ALA A 93 -2.08 8.45 -9.81
CA ALA A 93 -1.39 8.84 -8.59
C ALA A 93 -2.27 9.53 -7.54
N PRO A 94 -3.22 10.40 -7.92
CA PRO A 94 -4.07 11.06 -6.91
C PRO A 94 -4.89 10.11 -6.03
N GLN A 95 -5.11 8.88 -6.49
CA GLN A 95 -5.86 7.89 -5.72
C GLN A 95 -5.09 7.37 -4.51
N LEU A 96 -3.77 7.55 -4.48
CA LEU A 96 -2.93 7.06 -3.38
C LEU A 96 -3.34 7.63 -2.02
N GLU A 97 -3.68 8.92 -1.95
CA GLU A 97 -4.05 9.57 -0.69
C GLU A 97 -5.32 8.99 -0.09
N GLY A 98 -6.36 8.80 -0.91
CA GLY A 98 -7.62 8.23 -0.45
C GLY A 98 -7.43 6.80 0.05
N LEU A 99 -6.64 6.00 -0.66
CA LEU A 99 -6.36 4.63 -0.25
C LEU A 99 -5.54 4.58 1.04
N MET A 100 -4.58 5.51 1.22
CA MET A 100 -3.81 5.58 2.47
C MET A 100 -4.72 5.94 3.65
N CYS A 101 -5.66 6.84 3.45
CA CYS A 101 -6.64 7.21 4.47
C CYS A 101 -7.47 5.99 4.89
N ASP A 102 -7.94 5.19 3.94
CA ASP A 102 -8.69 3.96 4.20
C ASP A 102 -7.83 2.95 4.98
N ILE A 103 -6.56 2.83 4.63
CA ILE A 103 -5.62 1.95 5.31
C ILE A 103 -5.42 2.40 6.76
N GLU A 104 -5.19 3.69 6.98
CA GLU A 104 -5.01 4.22 8.34
C GLU A 104 -6.24 3.97 9.21
N THR A 105 -7.42 4.19 8.66
CA THR A 105 -8.69 3.96 9.37
C THR A 105 -8.88 2.48 9.72
N SER A 106 -8.68 1.59 8.76
CA SER A 106 -8.87 0.15 8.97
C SER A 106 -7.79 -0.44 9.88
N ALA A 107 -6.55 0.05 9.77
CA ALA A 107 -5.45 -0.38 10.62
C ALA A 107 -5.70 0.02 12.07
N GLU A 108 -6.16 1.25 12.30
CA GLU A 108 -6.49 1.74 13.64
C GLU A 108 -7.60 0.90 14.27
N ALA A 109 -8.64 0.58 13.49
CA ALA A 109 -9.73 -0.27 13.96
C ALA A 109 -9.23 -1.67 14.34
N PHE A 110 -8.35 -2.24 13.50
CA PHE A 110 -7.76 -3.55 13.76
C PHE A 110 -6.94 -3.55 15.05
N LEU A 111 -6.07 -2.55 15.20
CA LEU A 111 -5.20 -2.46 16.38
C LEU A 111 -6.00 -2.29 17.66
N ARG A 112 -7.08 -1.51 17.63
CA ARG A 112 -7.97 -1.35 18.80
C ARG A 112 -8.66 -2.66 19.15
N SER A 113 -9.07 -3.44 18.19
CA SER A 113 -9.77 -4.71 18.44
C SER A 113 -8.84 -5.74 19.09
N GLN A 114 -7.53 -5.57 18.98
CA GLN A 114 -6.53 -6.49 19.51
C GLN A 114 -6.09 -6.12 20.94
N THR A 115 -6.53 -5.00 21.48
CA THR A 115 -6.06 -4.49 22.78
C THR A 115 -6.97 -4.82 23.96
N LEU A 116 -7.93 -5.66 23.79
CA LEU A 116 -8.84 -6.07 24.88
C LEU A 116 -8.22 -7.09 25.84
#